data_01c9d27d2fabd4f582bd1e97fc1ad09d
#
_entry.id   01c9d27d2fabd4f582bd1e97fc1ad09d
#
_cell.length_a   1.000
_cell.length_b   1.000
_cell.length_c   1.000
_cell.angle_alpha   90.00
_cell.angle_beta   90.00
_cell.angle_gamma   90.00
#
_symmetry.space_group_name_H-M   'P 1'
#
loop_
_entity.id
_entity.type
_entity.pdbx_description
1 polymer ?
#
loop_
_entity_poly.entity_id
_entity_poly.type
_entity_poly.pdbx_seq_one_letter_code
_entity_poly.pdbx_strand_id
1 'polypeptide(L)'
;MCVYIITCGLYIAYCFYVGSNAKYSQTFFEIRVCSGNGSVENQEFLMIYVENLRKEFKKTIKEPGLKGSLKSFVKPKKEIVAAVKDISFDVNEGEILGFIGPNGAGKSTVIKMLTGILTPTSGKCTINGKDPQKDRKTYVKEIGVVFGQRTQLWWDLPLTETYTVLKEIYEVDDSRFKKRMSFLNEVLELDSFINSPVRTLSLGQRMRADIAASLLHSPKVLFLDEPTIGLDVVVKDNIRKAIAKINEEERTTVVLTTHDLEDIELLSKRIVMIDKGSKVFDGKITDLKEKYGQMRELAFVSPDENALNALGYAEKFGLSDDDLIQEQDGTSCKIRFNSAIVPVSDMLSYTLSKINVKDINVKDADIEEIIRRLYKEGVE
;
A
#
# COMPACT_ATOMS: atom_id res chain seq x y z
N MET A 1 20.89 33.48 6.03
CA MET A 1 22.19 33.49 5.31
C MET A 1 22.03 32.53 4.14
N CYS A 2 22.02 33.01 2.91
CA CYS A 2 21.88 32.17 1.72
C CYS A 2 23.27 31.79 1.22
N VAL A 3 23.52 30.52 1.04
CA VAL A 3 24.76 30.01 0.42
C VAL A 3 24.38 29.43 -0.94
N TYR A 4 24.97 29.95 -2.01
CA TYR A 4 24.77 29.44 -3.36
C TYR A 4 25.93 28.55 -3.74
N ILE A 5 25.63 27.31 -4.14
CA ILE A 5 26.61 26.41 -4.74
C ILE A 5 26.20 26.20 -6.20
N ILE A 6 27.05 26.60 -7.14
CA ILE A 6 26.85 26.43 -8.58
C ILE A 6 27.66 25.21 -9.00
N THR A 7 26.98 24.15 -9.42
CA THR A 7 27.60 23.01 -10.11
C THR A 7 26.80 22.70 -11.37
N CYS A 8 27.45 22.91 -12.51
CA CYS A 8 27.05 22.42 -13.84
C CYS A 8 25.56 22.54 -14.20
N GLY A 9 25.04 23.77 -14.29
CA GLY A 9 23.72 24.03 -14.89
C GLY A 9 22.49 23.86 -13.97
N LEU A 10 22.67 23.50 -12.73
CA LEU A 10 21.60 23.47 -11.72
C LEU A 10 21.90 24.47 -10.60
N TYR A 11 20.97 25.38 -10.34
CA TYR A 11 21.04 26.29 -9.17
C TYR A 11 20.41 25.60 -7.97
N ILE A 12 21.21 25.22 -6.97
CA ILE A 12 20.72 24.77 -5.67
C ILE A 12 20.87 25.93 -4.68
N ALA A 13 19.76 26.51 -4.25
CA ALA A 13 19.75 27.55 -3.23
C ALA A 13 19.40 26.95 -1.88
N TYR A 14 20.32 27.03 -0.91
CA TYR A 14 20.04 26.70 0.49
C TYR A 14 19.59 27.99 1.20
N CYS A 15 18.34 28.08 1.61
CA CYS A 15 17.85 29.13 2.48
C CYS A 15 17.81 28.65 3.93
N PHE A 16 18.66 29.22 4.78
CA PHE A 16 18.55 29.05 6.23
C PHE A 16 17.63 30.15 6.78
N TYR A 17 16.45 29.77 7.27
CA TYR A 17 15.60 30.69 8.02
C TYR A 17 15.82 30.43 9.51
N VAL A 18 16.47 31.41 10.19
CA VAL A 18 16.58 31.41 11.65
C VAL A 18 15.45 32.28 12.16
N GLY A 19 14.35 31.69 12.56
CA GLY A 19 13.27 32.39 13.26
C GLY A 19 13.71 32.74 14.67
N SER A 20 13.76 34.03 14.98
CA SER A 20 14.03 34.55 16.30
C SER A 20 12.79 34.45 17.19
N ASN A 21 12.53 33.28 17.76
CA ASN A 21 11.76 33.13 18.99
C ASN A 21 12.21 31.87 19.72
N ALA A 22 12.84 32.11 20.83
CA ALA A 22 13.44 31.11 21.68
C ALA A 22 12.40 30.13 22.25
N LYS A 23 12.43 28.87 21.79
CA LYS A 23 12.26 27.67 22.62
C LYS A 23 12.37 26.33 21.87
N TYR A 24 12.34 26.30 20.52
CA TYR A 24 12.61 25.06 19.77
C TYR A 24 13.34 25.40 18.47
N SER A 25 14.60 25.03 18.35
CA SER A 25 15.34 25.08 17.09
C SER A 25 14.96 23.85 16.25
N GLN A 26 13.95 23.97 15.40
CA GLN A 26 13.73 23.02 14.33
C GLN A 26 14.47 23.50 13.09
N THR A 27 15.47 22.74 12.68
CA THR A 27 16.19 22.98 11.43
C THR A 27 15.39 22.32 10.31
N PHE A 28 14.66 23.11 9.56
CA PHE A 28 14.00 22.63 8.33
C PHE A 28 15.02 22.67 7.19
N PHE A 29 15.23 21.55 6.53
CA PHE A 29 15.94 21.50 5.26
C PHE A 29 14.95 21.70 4.11
N GLU A 30 14.91 22.91 3.59
CA GLU A 30 14.17 23.23 2.37
C GLU A 30 15.16 23.13 1.19
N ILE A 31 15.02 22.10 0.35
CA ILE A 31 15.78 22.01 -0.91
C ILE A 31 14.93 22.66 -1.99
N ARG A 32 15.29 23.86 -2.45
CA ARG A 32 14.65 24.52 -3.60
C ARG A 32 15.49 24.23 -4.84
N VAL A 33 14.95 23.45 -5.75
CA VAL A 33 15.51 23.32 -7.11
C VAL A 33 14.81 24.36 -7.99
N CYS A 34 15.51 25.41 -8.34
CA CYS A 34 15.00 26.39 -9.33
C CYS A 34 15.34 25.88 -10.74
N SER A 35 14.36 25.43 -11.48
CA SER A 35 14.50 25.29 -12.93
C SER A 35 14.47 26.68 -13.58
N GLY A 36 15.24 26.90 -14.64
CA GLY A 36 15.51 28.21 -15.25
C GLY A 36 14.33 28.97 -15.85
N ASN A 37 13.08 28.58 -15.60
CA ASN A 37 11.87 29.21 -16.16
C ASN A 37 10.89 29.82 -15.14
N GLY A 38 11.34 30.14 -13.92
CA GLY A 38 10.55 31.02 -13.02
C GLY A 38 9.19 30.48 -12.53
N SER A 39 8.83 29.25 -12.81
CA SER A 39 7.67 28.61 -12.22
C SER A 39 8.05 27.97 -10.87
N VAL A 40 7.44 28.46 -9.79
CA VAL A 40 7.50 27.82 -8.48
C VAL A 40 6.70 26.51 -8.61
N GLU A 41 7.36 25.40 -8.91
CA GLU A 41 6.74 24.09 -8.74
C GLU A 41 6.49 23.91 -7.23
N ASN A 42 5.26 23.54 -6.89
CA ASN A 42 4.90 23.16 -5.52
C ASN A 42 5.83 22.02 -5.11
N GLN A 43 6.78 22.29 -4.22
CA GLN A 43 7.61 21.24 -3.63
C GLN A 43 6.72 20.33 -2.82
N GLU A 44 6.52 19.11 -3.28
CA GLU A 44 5.93 18.04 -2.51
C GLU A 44 6.85 17.74 -1.33
N PHE A 45 6.35 17.91 -0.12
CA PHE A 45 7.12 17.67 1.09
C PHE A 45 7.18 16.17 1.35
N LEU A 46 8.41 15.59 1.32
CA LEU A 46 8.61 14.17 1.60
C LEU A 46 8.26 13.86 3.06
N MET A 47 7.17 13.11 3.26
CA MET A 47 6.73 12.65 4.57
C MET A 47 7.51 11.43 5.04
N ILE A 48 7.77 10.47 4.13
CA ILE A 48 8.53 9.25 4.42
C ILE A 48 9.69 9.17 3.44
N TYR A 49 10.89 8.91 3.95
CA TYR A 49 12.07 8.66 3.15
C TYR A 49 12.75 7.37 3.62
N VAL A 50 12.99 6.45 2.71
CA VAL A 50 13.61 5.15 2.96
C VAL A 50 14.76 4.93 1.99
N GLU A 51 15.94 4.63 2.51
CA GLU A 51 17.17 4.44 1.72
C GLU A 51 17.88 3.16 2.13
N ASN A 52 18.05 2.25 1.17
CA ASN A 52 18.79 0.99 1.30
C ASN A 52 18.42 0.18 2.55
N LEU A 53 17.11 0.15 2.87
CA LEU A 53 16.59 -0.47 4.09
C LEU A 53 16.80 -1.99 4.03
N ARG A 54 17.45 -2.54 5.07
CA ARG A 54 17.78 -3.97 5.15
C ARG A 54 17.42 -4.54 6.51
N LYS A 55 16.88 -5.77 6.52
CA LYS A 55 16.62 -6.52 7.74
C LYS A 55 17.00 -7.98 7.60
N GLU A 56 17.90 -8.42 8.47
CA GLU A 56 18.33 -9.81 8.60
C GLU A 56 17.91 -10.38 9.96
N PHE A 57 17.47 -11.62 9.94
CA PHE A 57 17.17 -12.40 11.12
C PHE A 57 18.12 -13.57 11.24
N LYS A 58 18.65 -13.82 12.44
CA LYS A 58 19.47 -14.99 12.75
C LYS A 58 18.55 -16.12 13.20
N LYS A 59 18.34 -17.12 12.34
CA LYS A 59 17.55 -18.31 12.65
C LYS A 59 18.48 -19.42 13.13
N THR A 60 18.21 -19.98 14.32
CA THR A 60 18.95 -21.16 14.78
C THR A 60 18.31 -22.42 14.19
N ILE A 61 19.10 -23.20 13.43
CA ILE A 61 18.68 -24.48 12.90
C ILE A 61 18.84 -25.52 14.01
N LYS A 62 17.72 -26.13 14.42
CA LYS A 62 17.72 -27.25 15.33
C LYS A 62 17.85 -28.55 14.51
N GLU A 63 18.90 -29.32 14.76
CA GLU A 63 19.00 -30.67 14.18
C GLU A 63 17.96 -31.58 14.84
N PRO A 64 17.25 -32.43 14.07
CA PRO A 64 16.24 -33.31 14.64
C PRO A 64 16.85 -34.38 15.55
N GLY A 65 16.13 -34.77 16.61
CA GLY A 65 16.52 -35.78 17.57
C GLY A 65 17.19 -35.25 18.84
N LEU A 66 17.18 -36.06 19.93
CA LEU A 66 17.72 -35.70 21.25
C LEU A 66 19.21 -35.32 21.21
N LYS A 67 20.03 -36.05 20.44
CA LYS A 67 21.46 -35.77 20.25
C LYS A 67 21.68 -34.47 19.47
N GLY A 68 20.83 -34.18 18.46
CA GLY A 68 20.87 -32.94 17.69
C GLY A 68 20.45 -31.73 18.55
N SER A 69 19.47 -31.89 19.42
CA SER A 69 19.04 -30.85 20.36
C SER A 69 20.15 -30.48 21.35
N LEU A 70 20.87 -31.48 21.96
CA LEU A 70 21.99 -31.19 22.84
C LEU A 70 23.17 -30.49 22.12
N LYS A 71 23.49 -30.91 20.91
CA LYS A 71 24.54 -30.31 20.08
C LYS A 71 24.22 -28.87 19.68
N SER A 72 22.93 -28.59 19.41
CA SER A 72 22.47 -27.24 19.10
C SER A 72 22.48 -26.27 20.27
N PHE A 73 22.47 -26.78 21.52
CA PHE A 73 22.69 -25.97 22.73
C PHE A 73 24.13 -25.49 22.88
N VAL A 74 25.13 -26.36 22.50
CA VAL A 74 26.54 -26.05 22.67
C VAL A 74 27.13 -25.28 21.47
N LYS A 75 26.67 -25.60 20.22
CA LYS A 75 27.12 -24.94 18.98
C LYS A 75 25.91 -24.80 18.02
N PRO A 76 25.07 -23.76 18.21
CA PRO A 76 23.95 -23.54 17.34
C PRO A 76 24.43 -23.16 15.93
N LYS A 77 24.01 -23.90 14.90
CA LYS A 77 24.13 -23.46 13.52
C LYS A 77 23.15 -22.31 13.31
N LYS A 78 23.66 -21.14 12.97
CA LYS A 78 22.87 -19.95 12.67
C LYS A 78 22.80 -19.76 11.16
N GLU A 79 21.58 -19.63 10.65
CA GLU A 79 21.30 -19.21 9.29
C GLU A 79 20.87 -17.74 9.31
N ILE A 80 21.39 -16.96 8.40
CA ILE A 80 20.97 -15.56 8.22
C ILE A 80 19.89 -15.55 7.15
N VAL A 81 18.68 -15.12 7.53
CA VAL A 81 17.57 -14.94 6.62
C VAL A 81 17.36 -13.45 6.41
N ALA A 82 17.63 -12.97 5.20
CA ALA A 82 17.35 -11.58 4.82
C ALA A 82 15.87 -11.44 4.47
N ALA A 83 15.08 -10.92 5.39
CA ALA A 83 13.66 -10.66 5.17
C ALA A 83 13.42 -9.38 4.33
N VAL A 84 14.33 -8.42 4.42
CA VAL A 84 14.41 -7.22 3.59
C VAL A 84 15.86 -7.08 3.17
N LYS A 85 16.13 -6.99 1.86
CA LYS A 85 17.50 -7.02 1.32
C LYS A 85 18.01 -5.62 1.03
N ASP A 86 17.24 -4.84 0.29
CA ASP A 86 17.55 -3.48 -0.10
C ASP A 86 16.28 -2.85 -0.64
N ILE A 87 15.67 -1.94 0.12
CA ILE A 87 14.44 -1.27 -0.28
C ILE A 87 14.64 0.23 -0.10
N SER A 88 14.41 0.99 -1.18
CA SER A 88 14.44 2.44 -1.17
C SER A 88 13.19 2.97 -1.84
N PHE A 89 12.49 3.87 -1.18
CA PHE A 89 11.31 4.59 -1.69
C PHE A 89 11.04 5.83 -0.82
N ASP A 90 10.20 6.69 -1.33
CA ASP A 90 9.73 7.89 -0.64
C ASP A 90 8.19 7.95 -0.68
N VAL A 91 7.58 8.78 0.18
CA VAL A 91 6.15 9.06 0.18
C VAL A 91 5.93 10.54 0.48
N ASN A 92 5.11 11.18 -0.33
CA ASN A 92 4.80 12.58 -0.17
C ASN A 92 3.75 12.83 0.93
N GLU A 93 3.68 14.04 1.44
CA GLU A 93 2.66 14.44 2.41
C GLU A 93 1.25 14.33 1.80
N GLY A 94 0.33 13.66 2.50
CA GLY A 94 -1.04 13.44 2.06
C GLY A 94 -1.18 12.37 0.96
N GLU A 95 -0.12 11.65 0.61
CA GLU A 95 -0.18 10.53 -0.33
C GLU A 95 -0.75 9.27 0.35
N ILE A 96 -1.57 8.50 -0.38
CA ILE A 96 -1.90 7.12 -0.02
C ILE A 96 -1.04 6.21 -0.89
N LEU A 97 -0.03 5.58 -0.26
CA LEU A 97 0.84 4.61 -0.91
C LEU A 97 0.33 3.19 -0.69
N GLY A 98 0.09 2.46 -1.79
CA GLY A 98 -0.12 1.02 -1.76
C GLY A 98 1.23 0.28 -1.67
N PHE A 99 1.40 -0.54 -0.62
CA PHE A 99 2.63 -1.34 -0.43
C PHE A 99 2.29 -2.81 -0.56
N ILE A 100 2.55 -3.41 -1.71
CA ILE A 100 2.05 -4.73 -2.10
C ILE A 100 3.15 -5.76 -2.29
N GLY A 101 2.77 -7.04 -2.20
CA GLY A 101 3.69 -8.16 -2.38
C GLY A 101 3.07 -9.47 -1.90
N PRO A 102 3.59 -10.63 -2.34
CA PRO A 102 3.12 -11.92 -1.87
C PRO A 102 3.38 -12.11 -0.37
N ASN A 103 2.76 -13.14 0.20
CA ASN A 103 3.02 -13.52 1.59
C ASN A 103 4.49 -13.89 1.77
N GLY A 104 5.12 -13.33 2.81
CA GLY A 104 6.54 -13.51 3.05
C GLY A 104 7.48 -12.58 2.25
N ALA A 105 6.96 -11.69 1.39
CA ALA A 105 7.78 -10.74 0.64
C ALA A 105 8.52 -9.71 1.50
N GLY A 106 8.12 -9.52 2.77
CA GLY A 106 8.76 -8.58 3.70
C GLY A 106 7.91 -7.38 4.08
N LYS A 107 6.66 -7.23 3.59
CA LYS A 107 5.75 -6.09 3.83
C LYS A 107 5.69 -5.69 5.31
N SER A 108 5.17 -6.58 6.16
CA SER A 108 5.04 -6.29 7.60
C SER A 108 6.39 -6.09 8.30
N THR A 109 7.49 -6.60 7.74
CA THR A 109 8.84 -6.33 8.27
C THR A 109 9.24 -4.89 7.99
N VAL A 110 8.97 -4.38 6.77
CA VAL A 110 9.19 -2.96 6.42
C VAL A 110 8.32 -2.08 7.31
N ILE A 111 7.01 -2.33 7.40
CA ILE A 111 6.12 -1.55 8.28
C ILE A 111 6.62 -1.53 9.73
N LYS A 112 7.07 -2.66 10.28
CA LYS A 112 7.63 -2.71 11.64
C LYS A 112 8.93 -1.93 11.80
N MET A 113 9.73 -1.78 10.75
CA MET A 113 10.91 -0.92 10.78
C MET A 113 10.51 0.56 10.72
N LEU A 114 9.59 0.93 9.83
CA LEU A 114 9.06 2.29 9.73
C LEU A 114 8.36 2.72 11.02
N THR A 115 7.59 1.85 11.66
CA THR A 115 6.92 2.15 12.94
C THR A 115 7.84 2.09 14.16
N GLY A 116 9.14 1.84 13.98
CA GLY A 116 10.14 1.77 15.06
C GLY A 116 10.03 0.54 15.96
N ILE A 117 9.21 -0.47 15.59
CA ILE A 117 9.10 -1.75 16.32
C ILE A 117 10.33 -2.63 16.08
N LEU A 118 10.87 -2.61 14.85
CA LEU A 118 12.06 -3.33 14.49
C LEU A 118 13.18 -2.37 14.09
N THR A 119 14.39 -2.60 14.61
CA THR A 119 15.58 -1.88 14.18
C THR A 119 16.09 -2.47 12.87
N PRO A 120 16.35 -1.67 11.83
CA PRO A 120 17.01 -2.12 10.61
C PRO A 120 18.39 -2.73 10.89
N THR A 121 18.83 -3.66 10.06
CA THR A 121 20.22 -4.16 10.09
C THR A 121 21.17 -3.15 9.44
N SER A 122 20.72 -2.48 8.39
CA SER A 122 21.39 -1.35 7.72
C SER A 122 20.38 -0.53 6.94
N GLY A 123 20.84 0.58 6.35
CA GLY A 123 19.98 1.56 5.67
C GLY A 123 19.43 2.61 6.62
N LYS A 124 18.61 3.51 6.08
CA LYS A 124 18.02 4.63 6.80
C LYS A 124 16.53 4.76 6.49
N CYS A 125 15.77 5.21 7.46
CA CYS A 125 14.42 5.71 7.22
C CYS A 125 14.15 6.92 8.10
N THR A 126 13.45 7.89 7.56
CA THR A 126 12.95 9.06 8.29
C THR A 126 11.48 9.28 7.95
N ILE A 127 10.69 9.60 8.95
CA ILE A 127 9.28 9.92 8.81
C ILE A 127 9.06 11.29 9.43
N ASN A 128 8.53 12.23 8.64
CA ASN A 128 8.42 13.63 9.03
C ASN A 128 9.74 14.19 9.61
N GLY A 129 10.87 13.83 8.98
CA GLY A 129 12.22 14.21 9.39
C GLY A 129 12.77 13.51 10.65
N LYS A 130 12.02 12.58 11.26
CA LYS A 130 12.41 11.85 12.48
C LYS A 130 12.88 10.43 12.17
N ASP A 131 13.92 9.99 12.87
CA ASP A 131 14.38 8.61 12.86
C ASP A 131 13.54 7.78 13.84
N PRO A 132 12.79 6.74 13.38
CA PRO A 132 11.89 5.94 14.23
C PRO A 132 12.57 5.28 15.44
N GLN A 133 13.89 5.09 15.39
CA GLN A 133 14.66 4.45 16.47
C GLN A 133 15.22 5.47 17.45
N LYS A 134 15.73 6.59 16.94
CA LYS A 134 16.39 7.61 17.76
C LYS A 134 15.38 8.53 18.44
N ASP A 135 14.34 8.93 17.67
CA ASP A 135 13.36 9.94 18.11
C ASP A 135 12.07 9.30 18.67
N ARG A 136 12.14 8.03 19.10
CA ARG A 136 10.98 7.20 19.42
C ARG A 136 9.89 7.88 20.24
N LYS A 137 10.22 8.63 21.30
CA LYS A 137 9.25 9.27 22.20
C LYS A 137 8.39 10.33 21.50
N THR A 138 8.99 11.10 20.61
CA THR A 138 8.29 12.16 19.85
C THR A 138 7.69 11.61 18.57
N TYR A 139 8.33 10.61 17.98
CA TYR A 139 7.90 9.98 16.75
C TYR A 139 6.57 9.24 16.90
N VAL A 140 6.39 8.44 17.95
CA VAL A 140 5.17 7.65 18.16
C VAL A 140 3.90 8.50 18.32
N LYS A 141 4.03 9.79 18.69
CA LYS A 141 2.93 10.74 18.76
C LYS A 141 2.50 11.28 17.39
N GLU A 142 3.27 11.03 16.34
CA GLU A 142 3.00 11.51 14.97
C GLU A 142 2.52 10.41 14.03
N ILE A 143 2.49 9.17 14.49
CA ILE A 143 2.07 8.03 13.69
C ILE A 143 0.87 7.30 14.31
N GLY A 144 -0.04 6.87 13.46
CA GLY A 144 -1.06 5.87 13.78
C GLY A 144 -0.67 4.52 13.15
N VAL A 145 -0.93 3.42 13.84
CA VAL A 145 -0.60 2.10 13.32
C VAL A 145 -1.76 1.14 13.60
N VAL A 146 -2.19 0.42 12.57
CA VAL A 146 -3.17 -0.67 12.68
C VAL A 146 -2.57 -1.93 12.09
N PHE A 147 -2.55 -3.02 12.87
CA PHE A 147 -2.17 -4.35 12.42
C PHE A 147 -3.43 -5.21 12.30
N GLY A 148 -3.85 -5.58 11.08
CA GLY A 148 -5.15 -6.23 10.84
C GLY A 148 -5.42 -7.51 11.65
N GLN A 149 -4.38 -8.21 12.06
CA GLN A 149 -4.50 -9.43 12.87
C GLN A 149 -4.36 -9.21 14.38
N ARG A 150 -4.07 -7.99 14.82
CA ARG A 150 -3.84 -7.69 16.24
C ARG A 150 -4.51 -6.38 16.59
N THR A 151 -5.40 -6.43 17.55
CA THR A 151 -6.00 -5.22 18.11
C THR A 151 -5.10 -4.59 19.19
N GLN A 152 -5.10 -3.25 19.23
CA GLN A 152 -4.49 -2.47 20.31
C GLN A 152 -5.50 -2.14 21.43
N LEU A 153 -6.76 -2.52 21.24
CA LEU A 153 -7.85 -2.24 22.18
C LEU A 153 -7.82 -3.22 23.34
N TRP A 154 -8.25 -2.75 24.52
CA TRP A 154 -8.36 -3.60 25.71
C TRP A 154 -9.62 -4.45 25.64
N TRP A 155 -9.42 -5.76 25.63
CA TRP A 155 -10.42 -6.79 25.32
C TRP A 155 -11.69 -6.72 26.16
N ASP A 156 -11.56 -6.45 27.47
CA ASP A 156 -12.66 -6.44 28.42
C ASP A 156 -13.26 -5.05 28.69
N LEU A 157 -12.65 -3.99 28.14
CA LEU A 157 -13.11 -2.61 28.35
C LEU A 157 -14.06 -2.19 27.21
N PRO A 158 -15.07 -1.33 27.53
CA PRO A 158 -15.80 -0.56 26.54
C PRO A 158 -14.85 0.33 25.72
N LEU A 159 -15.23 0.64 24.47
CA LEU A 159 -14.38 1.50 23.62
C LEU A 159 -14.23 2.90 24.22
N THR A 160 -15.28 3.45 24.85
CA THR A 160 -15.22 4.76 25.52
C THR A 160 -14.13 4.82 26.58
N GLU A 161 -13.96 3.77 27.37
CA GLU A 161 -12.89 3.68 28.38
C GLU A 161 -11.51 3.50 27.71
N THR A 162 -11.43 2.63 26.71
CA THR A 162 -10.20 2.44 25.91
C THR A 162 -9.73 3.75 25.32
N TYR A 163 -10.62 4.52 24.69
CA TYR A 163 -10.27 5.81 24.10
C TYR A 163 -9.89 6.87 25.13
N THR A 164 -10.52 6.84 26.31
CA THR A 164 -10.13 7.71 27.43
C THR A 164 -8.71 7.43 27.90
N VAL A 165 -8.34 6.16 28.04
CA VAL A 165 -6.97 5.79 28.41
C VAL A 165 -5.97 6.19 27.30
N LEU A 166 -6.30 5.98 26.02
CA LEU A 166 -5.46 6.39 24.89
C LEU A 166 -5.28 7.91 24.85
N LYS A 167 -6.34 8.67 25.12
CA LYS A 167 -6.29 10.13 25.25
C LYS A 167 -5.21 10.57 26.24
N GLU A 168 -5.17 9.93 27.44
CA GLU A 168 -4.15 10.25 28.46
C GLU A 168 -2.75 9.81 28.01
N ILE A 169 -2.61 8.64 27.38
CA ILE A 169 -1.31 8.14 26.86
C ILE A 169 -0.72 9.09 25.81
N TYR A 170 -1.57 9.60 24.91
CA TYR A 170 -1.14 10.50 23.84
C TYR A 170 -1.18 11.98 24.27
N GLU A 171 -1.56 12.28 25.51
CA GLU A 171 -1.62 13.65 26.04
C GLU A 171 -2.52 14.57 25.21
N VAL A 172 -3.69 14.07 24.78
CA VAL A 172 -4.69 14.85 24.02
C VAL A 172 -5.58 15.59 24.97
N ASP A 173 -5.69 16.92 24.80
CA ASP A 173 -6.56 17.75 25.63
C ASP A 173 -8.06 17.46 25.38
N ASP A 174 -8.92 17.73 26.38
CA ASP A 174 -10.35 17.42 26.34
C ASP A 174 -11.09 18.04 25.16
N SER A 175 -10.72 19.25 24.79
CA SER A 175 -11.39 19.99 23.72
C SER A 175 -11.06 19.38 22.34
N ARG A 176 -9.81 19.02 22.13
CA ARG A 176 -9.35 18.34 20.93
C ARG A 176 -9.92 16.92 20.86
N PHE A 177 -9.91 16.19 21.99
CA PHE A 177 -10.48 14.85 22.08
C PHE A 177 -11.95 14.82 21.68
N LYS A 178 -12.79 15.75 22.22
CA LYS A 178 -14.21 15.82 21.87
C LYS A 178 -14.42 16.05 20.38
N LYS A 179 -13.73 17.03 19.79
CA LYS A 179 -13.80 17.30 18.34
C LYS A 179 -13.37 16.09 17.54
N ARG A 180 -12.26 15.46 17.94
CA ARG A 180 -11.71 14.30 17.27
C ARG A 180 -12.67 13.11 17.31
N MET A 181 -13.24 12.83 18.47
CA MET A 181 -14.21 11.74 18.64
C MET A 181 -15.48 11.98 17.83
N SER A 182 -15.98 13.23 17.75
CA SER A 182 -17.13 13.56 16.90
C SER A 182 -16.85 13.23 15.43
N PHE A 183 -15.69 13.65 14.92
CA PHE A 183 -15.25 13.35 13.55
C PHE A 183 -15.08 11.86 13.31
N LEU A 184 -14.34 11.16 14.18
CA LEU A 184 -14.09 9.73 14.03
C LEU A 184 -15.38 8.92 14.13
N ASN A 185 -16.30 9.33 14.98
CA ASN A 185 -17.60 8.71 15.11
C ASN A 185 -18.44 8.85 13.83
N GLU A 186 -18.46 10.04 13.23
CA GLU A 186 -19.13 10.27 11.95
C GLU A 186 -18.54 9.41 10.82
N VAL A 187 -17.19 9.40 10.69
CA VAL A 187 -16.51 8.72 9.58
C VAL A 187 -16.50 7.21 9.73
N LEU A 188 -16.40 6.69 10.97
CA LEU A 188 -16.25 5.27 11.27
C LEU A 188 -17.52 4.64 11.85
N GLU A 189 -18.63 5.41 11.99
CA GLU A 189 -19.94 4.95 12.48
C GLU A 189 -19.84 4.17 13.81
N LEU A 190 -19.20 4.78 14.82
CA LEU A 190 -18.90 4.10 16.09
C LEU A 190 -20.09 4.03 17.05
N ASP A 191 -21.08 4.94 16.91
CA ASP A 191 -22.18 5.16 17.86
C ASP A 191 -22.90 3.88 18.28
N SER A 192 -23.13 2.98 17.35
CA SER A 192 -23.89 1.75 17.60
C SER A 192 -23.18 0.76 18.52
N PHE A 193 -21.86 0.90 18.73
CA PHE A 193 -21.08 -0.06 19.52
C PHE A 193 -20.02 0.58 20.42
N ILE A 194 -19.93 1.90 20.50
CA ILE A 194 -18.89 2.62 21.26
C ILE A 194 -18.90 2.30 22.77
N ASN A 195 -20.05 1.92 23.32
CA ASN A 195 -20.19 1.53 24.71
C ASN A 195 -20.03 0.02 24.95
N SER A 196 -19.75 -0.75 23.90
CA SER A 196 -19.62 -2.20 23.98
C SER A 196 -18.19 -2.61 24.34
N PRO A 197 -18.00 -3.67 25.16
CA PRO A 197 -16.69 -4.27 25.38
C PRO A 197 -16.11 -4.82 24.08
N VAL A 198 -14.79 -4.63 23.87
CA VAL A 198 -14.10 -5.02 22.62
C VAL A 198 -14.34 -6.49 22.24
N ARG A 199 -14.40 -7.39 23.22
CA ARG A 199 -14.66 -8.83 23.01
C ARG A 199 -15.99 -9.16 22.34
N THR A 200 -16.97 -8.25 22.41
CA THR A 200 -18.31 -8.46 21.83
C THR A 200 -18.45 -7.91 20.43
N LEU A 201 -17.44 -7.18 19.93
CA LEU A 201 -17.45 -6.56 18.62
C LEU A 201 -17.23 -7.59 17.52
N SER A 202 -17.94 -7.40 16.40
CA SER A 202 -17.62 -8.10 15.16
C SER A 202 -16.22 -7.71 14.67
N LEU A 203 -15.66 -8.48 13.75
CA LEU A 203 -14.34 -8.18 13.18
C LEU A 203 -14.32 -6.78 12.53
N GLY A 204 -15.36 -6.42 11.76
CA GLY A 204 -15.48 -5.11 11.13
C GLY A 204 -15.66 -3.97 12.13
N GLN A 205 -16.46 -4.14 13.18
CA GLN A 205 -16.58 -3.16 14.25
C GLN A 205 -15.26 -2.97 14.98
N ARG A 206 -14.53 -4.05 15.26
CA ARG A 206 -13.22 -4.00 15.91
C ARG A 206 -12.20 -3.28 15.01
N MET A 207 -12.18 -3.54 13.71
CA MET A 207 -11.29 -2.85 12.78
C MET A 207 -11.57 -1.35 12.74
N ARG A 208 -12.84 -0.94 12.65
CA ARG A 208 -13.23 0.48 12.71
C ARG A 208 -12.79 1.13 14.03
N ALA A 209 -12.94 0.42 15.13
CA ALA A 209 -12.49 0.87 16.45
C ALA A 209 -10.95 0.97 16.55
N ASP A 210 -10.20 0.02 15.97
CA ASP A 210 -8.73 0.08 15.92
C ASP A 210 -8.23 1.25 15.08
N ILE A 211 -8.88 1.53 13.93
CA ILE A 211 -8.59 2.71 13.11
C ILE A 211 -8.87 3.99 13.90
N ALA A 212 -10.02 4.09 14.59
CA ALA A 212 -10.33 5.23 15.43
C ALA A 212 -9.28 5.44 16.53
N ALA A 213 -8.88 4.37 17.22
CA ALA A 213 -7.84 4.42 18.25
C ALA A 213 -6.50 4.94 17.71
N SER A 214 -6.11 4.50 16.50
CA SER A 214 -4.86 4.91 15.87
C SER A 214 -4.85 6.37 15.39
N LEU A 215 -6.04 6.97 15.25
CA LEU A 215 -6.23 8.33 14.76
C LEU A 215 -6.57 9.34 15.87
N LEU A 216 -6.76 8.91 17.10
CA LEU A 216 -7.22 9.71 18.23
C LEU A 216 -6.38 10.95 18.51
N HIS A 217 -5.07 10.83 18.31
CA HIS A 217 -4.07 11.87 18.54
C HIS A 217 -3.74 12.71 17.29
N SER A 218 -4.52 12.53 16.19
CA SER A 218 -4.35 13.23 14.91
C SER A 218 -2.94 13.04 14.33
N PRO A 219 -2.51 11.80 14.05
CA PRO A 219 -1.20 11.50 13.50
C PRO A 219 -1.04 12.09 12.09
N LYS A 220 0.19 12.39 11.70
CA LYS A 220 0.53 12.82 10.33
C LYS A 220 0.63 11.65 9.36
N VAL A 221 0.98 10.47 9.87
CA VAL A 221 1.13 9.25 9.07
C VAL A 221 0.34 8.11 9.69
N LEU A 222 -0.41 7.40 8.87
CA LEU A 222 -1.18 6.22 9.24
C LEU A 222 -0.62 4.98 8.51
N PHE A 223 -0.17 4.01 9.26
CA PHE A 223 0.25 2.70 8.75
C PHE A 223 -0.88 1.69 8.94
N LEU A 224 -1.35 1.10 7.85
CA LEU A 224 -2.41 0.09 7.84
C LEU A 224 -1.85 -1.22 7.27
N ASP A 225 -1.62 -2.21 8.14
CA ASP A 225 -1.12 -3.53 7.73
C ASP A 225 -2.29 -4.51 7.61
N GLU A 226 -2.79 -4.70 6.39
CA GLU A 226 -3.94 -5.55 6.01
C GLU A 226 -5.26 -5.20 6.74
N PRO A 227 -5.78 -3.96 6.67
CA PRO A 227 -6.92 -3.53 7.45
C PRO A 227 -8.26 -4.15 7.02
N THR A 228 -8.35 -4.74 5.84
CA THR A 228 -9.57 -5.30 5.27
C THR A 228 -9.62 -6.83 5.29
N ILE A 229 -8.57 -7.47 5.84
CA ILE A 229 -8.46 -8.93 5.86
C ILE A 229 -9.61 -9.59 6.64
N GLY A 230 -10.26 -10.58 5.99
CA GLY A 230 -11.34 -11.36 6.62
C GLY A 230 -12.66 -10.61 6.79
N LEU A 231 -12.80 -9.41 6.21
CA LEU A 231 -14.03 -8.63 6.24
C LEU A 231 -14.90 -8.93 5.02
N ASP A 232 -16.22 -8.78 5.18
CA ASP A 232 -17.16 -8.82 4.06
C ASP A 232 -17.07 -7.57 3.18
N VAL A 233 -17.63 -7.66 1.97
CA VAL A 233 -17.52 -6.61 0.94
C VAL A 233 -18.07 -5.26 1.41
N VAL A 234 -19.18 -5.25 2.15
CA VAL A 234 -19.83 -4.01 2.62
C VAL A 234 -18.95 -3.32 3.65
N VAL A 235 -18.40 -4.09 4.60
CA VAL A 235 -17.51 -3.53 5.64
C VAL A 235 -16.19 -3.06 5.04
N LYS A 236 -15.63 -3.77 4.05
CA LYS A 236 -14.44 -3.30 3.30
C LYS A 236 -14.69 -1.95 2.66
N ASP A 237 -15.81 -1.80 1.95
CA ASP A 237 -16.18 -0.55 1.28
C ASP A 237 -16.31 0.62 2.28
N ASN A 238 -16.94 0.40 3.43
CA ASN A 238 -17.05 1.41 4.48
C ASN A 238 -15.68 1.82 5.03
N ILE A 239 -14.77 0.87 5.24
CA ILE A 239 -13.40 1.17 5.69
C ILE A 239 -12.63 1.95 4.63
N ARG A 240 -12.74 1.58 3.34
CA ARG A 240 -12.11 2.30 2.23
C ARG A 240 -12.59 3.76 2.18
N LYS A 241 -13.89 3.97 2.25
CA LYS A 241 -14.49 5.33 2.28
C LYS A 241 -14.00 6.13 3.48
N ALA A 242 -13.90 5.51 4.65
CA ALA A 242 -13.39 6.16 5.84
C ALA A 242 -11.92 6.57 5.69
N ILE A 243 -11.06 5.70 5.18
CA ILE A 243 -9.64 6.00 4.93
C ILE A 243 -9.51 7.14 3.90
N ALA A 244 -10.25 7.09 2.80
CA ALA A 244 -10.25 8.13 1.78
C ALA A 244 -10.68 9.49 2.36
N LYS A 245 -11.77 9.53 3.13
CA LYS A 245 -12.28 10.75 3.78
C LYS A 245 -11.27 11.34 4.77
N ILE A 246 -10.63 10.51 5.58
CA ILE A 246 -9.58 10.94 6.53
C ILE A 246 -8.38 11.54 5.78
N ASN A 247 -7.94 10.90 4.70
CA ASN A 247 -6.82 11.42 3.89
C ASN A 247 -7.19 12.75 3.22
N GLU A 248 -8.41 12.85 2.65
CA GLU A 248 -8.88 14.05 1.95
C GLU A 248 -9.05 15.25 2.90
N GLU A 249 -9.69 15.06 4.06
CA GLU A 249 -9.99 16.15 4.99
C GLU A 249 -8.79 16.57 5.85
N GLU A 250 -7.91 15.62 6.21
CA GLU A 250 -6.81 15.88 7.14
C GLU A 250 -5.42 15.83 6.50
N ARG A 251 -5.33 15.46 5.22
CA ARG A 251 -4.06 15.23 4.52
C ARG A 251 -3.15 14.24 5.24
N THR A 252 -3.73 13.31 5.99
CA THR A 252 -2.97 12.25 6.65
C THR A 252 -2.31 11.37 5.59
N THR A 253 -0.98 11.23 5.62
CA THR A 253 -0.25 10.33 4.73
C THR A 253 -0.54 8.89 5.13
N VAL A 254 -0.88 8.02 4.19
CA VAL A 254 -1.26 6.63 4.47
C VAL A 254 -0.32 5.66 3.76
N VAL A 255 0.19 4.68 4.49
CA VAL A 255 0.86 3.51 3.91
C VAL A 255 -0.01 2.29 4.16
N LEU A 256 -0.58 1.76 3.10
CA LEU A 256 -1.52 0.64 3.13
C LEU A 256 -0.85 -0.62 2.60
N THR A 257 -0.75 -1.68 3.42
CA THR A 257 -0.44 -3.01 2.90
C THR A 257 -1.73 -3.81 2.77
N THR A 258 -1.88 -4.48 1.65
CA THR A 258 -2.98 -5.40 1.41
C THR A 258 -2.58 -6.46 0.38
N HIS A 259 -3.29 -7.57 0.38
CA HIS A 259 -3.28 -8.54 -0.71
C HIS A 259 -4.55 -8.42 -1.58
N ASP A 260 -5.50 -7.57 -1.16
CA ASP A 260 -6.70 -7.23 -1.92
C ASP A 260 -6.40 -6.05 -2.85
N LEU A 261 -6.33 -6.33 -4.13
CA LEU A 261 -5.94 -5.32 -5.13
C LEU A 261 -7.02 -4.29 -5.38
N GLU A 262 -8.28 -4.61 -5.07
CA GLU A 262 -9.35 -3.63 -5.12
C GLU A 262 -9.16 -2.49 -4.08
N ASP A 263 -8.61 -2.80 -2.89
CA ASP A 263 -8.23 -1.78 -1.92
C ASP A 263 -7.20 -0.80 -2.51
N ILE A 264 -6.25 -1.34 -3.27
CA ILE A 264 -5.19 -0.57 -3.90
C ILE A 264 -5.75 0.32 -5.02
N GLU A 265 -6.57 -0.24 -5.91
CA GLU A 265 -7.16 0.50 -7.02
C GLU A 265 -8.05 1.67 -6.57
N LEU A 266 -8.80 1.47 -5.48
CA LEU A 266 -9.73 2.46 -4.97
C LEU A 266 -9.07 3.54 -4.11
N LEU A 267 -8.00 3.21 -3.39
CA LEU A 267 -7.39 4.11 -2.42
C LEU A 267 -6.09 4.74 -2.90
N SER A 268 -5.27 4.01 -3.66
CA SER A 268 -3.90 4.41 -3.96
C SER A 268 -3.74 4.83 -5.41
N LYS A 269 -2.99 5.91 -5.64
CA LYS A 269 -2.58 6.30 -7.01
C LYS A 269 -1.21 5.72 -7.38
N ARG A 270 -0.37 5.44 -6.39
CA ARG A 270 0.99 4.91 -6.52
C ARG A 270 1.15 3.66 -5.68
N ILE A 271 1.93 2.73 -6.19
CA ILE A 271 2.25 1.48 -5.51
C ILE A 271 3.75 1.24 -5.47
N VAL A 272 4.19 0.63 -4.39
CA VAL A 272 5.50 -0.01 -4.27
C VAL A 272 5.27 -1.51 -4.16
N MET A 273 5.81 -2.27 -5.11
CA MET A 273 5.74 -3.72 -5.12
C MET A 273 7.04 -4.31 -4.61
N ILE A 274 6.93 -5.29 -3.72
CA ILE A 274 8.09 -6.04 -3.22
C ILE A 274 7.92 -7.54 -3.43
N ASP A 275 9.03 -8.21 -3.74
CA ASP A 275 9.13 -9.67 -3.73
C ASP A 275 10.45 -10.11 -3.11
N LYS A 276 10.40 -11.17 -2.30
CA LYS A 276 11.58 -11.80 -1.66
C LYS A 276 12.54 -10.79 -0.99
N GLY A 277 11.96 -9.75 -0.40
CA GLY A 277 12.68 -8.70 0.32
C GLY A 277 13.32 -7.60 -0.55
N SER A 278 13.01 -7.55 -1.84
CA SER A 278 13.51 -6.54 -2.78
C SER A 278 12.36 -5.77 -3.42
N LYS A 279 12.58 -4.51 -3.80
CA LYS A 279 11.61 -3.71 -4.54
C LYS A 279 11.60 -4.17 -6.00
N VAL A 280 10.40 -4.48 -6.52
CA VAL A 280 10.16 -4.93 -7.89
C VAL A 280 9.63 -3.79 -8.75
N PHE A 281 8.74 -2.97 -8.21
CA PHE A 281 8.13 -1.85 -8.91
C PHE A 281 7.90 -0.68 -7.95
N ASP A 282 7.95 0.54 -8.49
CA ASP A 282 7.60 1.77 -7.79
C ASP A 282 7.09 2.77 -8.82
N GLY A 283 5.80 3.08 -8.77
CA GLY A 283 5.18 3.97 -9.77
C GLY A 283 3.67 4.05 -9.65
N LYS A 284 3.06 4.81 -10.54
CA LYS A 284 1.59 4.96 -10.58
C LYS A 284 0.93 3.68 -11.10
N ILE A 285 -0.27 3.42 -10.60
CA ILE A 285 -1.10 2.30 -11.08
C ILE A 285 -1.45 2.47 -12.57
N THR A 286 -1.66 3.71 -13.02
CA THR A 286 -1.90 4.02 -14.43
C THR A 286 -0.75 3.57 -15.32
N ASP A 287 0.50 3.90 -14.93
CA ASP A 287 1.69 3.54 -15.70
C ASP A 287 1.88 2.02 -15.76
N LEU A 288 1.53 1.33 -14.65
CA LEU A 288 1.52 -0.13 -14.59
C LEU A 288 0.50 -0.72 -15.59
N LYS A 289 -0.72 -0.17 -15.60
CA LYS A 289 -1.78 -0.60 -16.53
C LYS A 289 -1.42 -0.30 -17.97
N GLU A 290 -0.83 0.86 -18.28
CA GLU A 290 -0.39 1.21 -19.61
C GLU A 290 0.75 0.32 -20.13
N LYS A 291 1.74 0.05 -19.28
CA LYS A 291 2.92 -0.74 -19.67
C LYS A 291 2.62 -2.24 -19.77
N TYR A 292 1.81 -2.79 -18.85
CA TYR A 292 1.61 -4.23 -18.70
C TYR A 292 0.15 -4.68 -18.90
N GLY A 293 -0.79 -3.75 -19.01
CA GLY A 293 -2.24 -4.01 -19.15
C GLY A 293 -2.70 -4.08 -20.62
N GLN A 294 -1.81 -4.47 -21.53
CA GLN A 294 -2.13 -4.54 -22.95
C GLN A 294 -3.08 -5.68 -23.31
N MET A 295 -3.17 -6.70 -22.47
CA MET A 295 -4.10 -7.81 -22.65
C MET A 295 -5.52 -7.38 -22.26
N ARG A 296 -6.44 -7.42 -23.23
CA ARG A 296 -7.87 -7.14 -23.04
C ARG A 296 -8.66 -8.44 -23.13
N GLU A 297 -9.76 -8.52 -22.39
CA GLU A 297 -10.69 -9.66 -22.46
C GLU A 297 -11.96 -9.25 -23.20
N LEU A 298 -12.27 -9.98 -24.28
CA LEU A 298 -13.54 -9.95 -24.98
C LEU A 298 -14.31 -11.23 -24.62
N ALA A 299 -15.38 -11.07 -23.85
CA ALA A 299 -16.27 -12.16 -23.47
C ALA A 299 -17.60 -12.02 -24.22
N PHE A 300 -18.10 -13.08 -24.84
CA PHE A 300 -19.35 -13.06 -25.56
C PHE A 300 -20.06 -14.41 -25.54
N VAL A 301 -21.36 -14.38 -25.81
CA VAL A 301 -22.23 -15.57 -25.89
C VAL A 301 -22.81 -15.65 -27.30
N SER A 302 -22.63 -16.79 -27.96
CA SER A 302 -23.23 -17.09 -29.25
C SER A 302 -24.21 -18.27 -29.13
N PRO A 303 -25.38 -18.22 -29.78
CA PRO A 303 -26.28 -19.37 -29.80
C PRO A 303 -25.77 -20.57 -30.60
N ASP A 304 -24.73 -20.39 -31.42
CA ASP A 304 -24.14 -21.42 -32.27
C ASP A 304 -22.71 -21.76 -31.82
N GLU A 305 -22.56 -22.89 -31.13
CA GLU A 305 -21.26 -23.38 -30.67
C GLU A 305 -20.29 -23.70 -31.83
N ASN A 306 -20.80 -24.16 -32.97
CA ASN A 306 -19.95 -24.49 -34.11
C ASN A 306 -19.36 -23.26 -34.78
N ALA A 307 -20.08 -22.13 -34.74
CA ALA A 307 -19.60 -20.86 -35.27
C ALA A 307 -18.42 -20.32 -34.47
N LEU A 308 -18.37 -20.61 -33.16
CA LEU A 308 -17.25 -20.23 -32.28
C LEU A 308 -15.93 -20.87 -32.69
N ASN A 309 -15.96 -22.12 -33.09
CA ASN A 309 -14.76 -22.86 -33.54
C ASN A 309 -14.18 -22.37 -34.88
N ALA A 310 -14.98 -21.61 -35.65
CA ALA A 310 -14.58 -21.02 -36.93
C ALA A 310 -13.91 -19.64 -36.81
N LEU A 311 -13.80 -19.09 -35.60
CA LEU A 311 -13.20 -17.80 -35.34
C LEU A 311 -11.67 -17.88 -35.31
N GLY A 312 -11.03 -17.82 -36.47
CA GLY A 312 -9.57 -17.86 -36.62
C GLY A 312 -8.94 -16.48 -36.32
N TYR A 313 -8.93 -16.03 -35.07
CA TYR A 313 -8.37 -14.72 -34.69
C TYR A 313 -6.85 -14.66 -34.90
N ALA A 314 -6.12 -15.72 -34.55
CA ALA A 314 -4.67 -15.79 -34.72
C ALA A 314 -4.28 -15.59 -36.20
N GLU A 315 -4.94 -16.32 -37.10
CA GLU A 315 -4.70 -16.21 -38.54
C GLU A 315 -5.12 -14.83 -39.11
N LYS A 316 -6.29 -14.31 -38.65
CA LYS A 316 -6.84 -13.04 -39.14
C LYS A 316 -5.95 -11.85 -38.79
N PHE A 317 -5.41 -11.82 -37.56
CA PHE A 317 -4.70 -10.67 -37.04
C PHE A 317 -3.18 -10.91 -36.87
N GLY A 318 -2.69 -12.09 -37.22
CA GLY A 318 -1.27 -12.44 -37.12
C GLY A 318 -0.77 -12.49 -35.67
N LEU A 319 -1.63 -12.93 -34.73
CA LEU A 319 -1.32 -13.00 -33.31
C LEU A 319 -0.59 -14.31 -32.97
N SER A 320 0.41 -14.20 -32.09
CA SER A 320 1.09 -15.34 -31.51
C SER A 320 0.28 -15.96 -30.35
N ASP A 321 0.67 -17.15 -29.88
CA ASP A 321 0.04 -17.80 -28.72
C ASP A 321 0.20 -16.98 -27.43
N ASP A 322 1.22 -16.11 -27.35
CA ASP A 322 1.42 -15.20 -26.21
C ASP A 322 0.49 -13.97 -26.27
N ASP A 323 0.06 -13.61 -27.48
CA ASP A 323 -0.80 -12.43 -27.73
C ASP A 323 -2.29 -12.76 -27.78
N LEU A 324 -2.66 -14.04 -27.81
CA LEU A 324 -4.05 -14.50 -27.92
C LEU A 324 -4.29 -15.75 -27.09
N ILE A 325 -5.22 -15.66 -26.15
CA ILE A 325 -5.70 -16.82 -25.38
C ILE A 325 -7.20 -16.92 -25.59
N GLN A 326 -7.67 -18.07 -26.09
CA GLN A 326 -9.08 -18.34 -26.32
C GLN A 326 -9.55 -19.46 -25.40
N GLU A 327 -10.61 -19.20 -24.65
CA GLU A 327 -11.29 -20.14 -23.78
C GLU A 327 -12.76 -20.26 -24.24
N GLN A 328 -13.26 -21.47 -24.46
CA GLN A 328 -14.65 -21.72 -24.82
C GLN A 328 -15.29 -22.70 -23.84
N ASP A 329 -16.51 -22.35 -23.40
CA ASP A 329 -17.33 -23.20 -22.57
C ASP A 329 -18.78 -23.16 -23.12
N GLY A 330 -19.13 -24.20 -23.88
CA GLY A 330 -20.40 -24.28 -24.62
C GLY A 330 -20.60 -23.06 -25.52
N THR A 331 -21.68 -22.32 -25.29
CA THR A 331 -22.05 -21.11 -26.05
C THR A 331 -21.28 -19.85 -25.64
N SER A 332 -20.48 -19.90 -24.58
CA SER A 332 -19.68 -18.79 -24.09
C SER A 332 -18.25 -18.84 -24.60
N CYS A 333 -17.72 -17.72 -25.03
CA CYS A 333 -16.32 -17.59 -25.45
C CYS A 333 -15.68 -16.40 -24.76
N LYS A 334 -14.45 -16.59 -24.28
CA LYS A 334 -13.57 -15.56 -23.72
C LYS A 334 -12.30 -15.51 -24.52
N ILE A 335 -11.93 -14.34 -24.97
CA ILE A 335 -10.73 -14.10 -25.76
C ILE A 335 -9.93 -13.04 -25.07
N ARG A 336 -8.71 -13.39 -24.66
CA ARG A 336 -7.73 -12.43 -24.17
C ARG A 336 -6.74 -12.14 -25.30
N PHE A 337 -6.55 -10.90 -25.64
CA PHE A 337 -5.73 -10.48 -26.76
C PHE A 337 -4.95 -9.21 -26.45
N ASN A 338 -3.82 -9.04 -27.14
CA ASN A 338 -2.97 -7.87 -26.98
C ASN A 338 -3.54 -6.66 -27.77
N SER A 339 -4.13 -5.73 -27.05
CA SER A 339 -4.78 -4.55 -27.61
C SER A 339 -3.81 -3.51 -28.20
N ALA A 340 -2.52 -3.64 -27.92
CA ALA A 340 -1.48 -2.83 -28.59
C ALA A 340 -1.23 -3.30 -30.03
N ILE A 341 -1.51 -4.57 -30.33
CA ILE A 341 -1.38 -5.16 -31.66
C ILE A 341 -2.71 -5.03 -32.41
N VAL A 342 -3.82 -5.39 -31.79
CA VAL A 342 -5.15 -5.35 -32.41
C VAL A 342 -6.08 -4.47 -31.60
N PRO A 343 -6.56 -3.35 -32.18
CA PRO A 343 -7.56 -2.53 -31.49
C PRO A 343 -8.82 -3.30 -31.11
N VAL A 344 -9.41 -2.96 -29.97
CA VAL A 344 -10.67 -3.57 -29.49
C VAL A 344 -11.80 -3.46 -30.53
N SER A 345 -11.88 -2.32 -31.23
CA SER A 345 -12.84 -2.09 -32.30
C SER A 345 -12.76 -3.11 -33.42
N ASP A 346 -11.54 -3.53 -33.79
CA ASP A 346 -11.30 -4.47 -34.89
C ASP A 346 -11.65 -5.89 -34.45
N MET A 347 -11.31 -6.27 -33.21
CA MET A 347 -11.72 -7.53 -32.61
C MET A 347 -13.23 -7.65 -32.53
N LEU A 348 -13.92 -6.59 -32.05
CA LEU A 348 -15.38 -6.53 -32.00
C LEU A 348 -15.99 -6.64 -33.39
N SER A 349 -15.54 -5.83 -34.34
CA SER A 349 -16.05 -5.80 -35.71
C SER A 349 -15.90 -7.16 -36.39
N TYR A 350 -14.76 -7.80 -36.24
CA TYR A 350 -14.52 -9.14 -36.77
C TYR A 350 -15.47 -10.17 -36.15
N THR A 351 -15.58 -10.20 -34.81
CA THR A 351 -16.46 -11.11 -34.09
C THR A 351 -17.91 -10.97 -34.57
N LEU A 352 -18.45 -9.75 -34.57
CA LEU A 352 -19.83 -9.47 -34.98
C LEU A 352 -20.10 -9.72 -36.45
N SER A 353 -19.05 -9.66 -37.32
CA SER A 353 -19.18 -9.98 -38.73
C SER A 353 -19.23 -11.48 -39.03
N LYS A 354 -18.74 -12.32 -38.11
CA LYS A 354 -18.61 -13.78 -38.29
C LYS A 354 -19.68 -14.59 -37.62
N ILE A 355 -20.16 -14.12 -36.46
CA ILE A 355 -21.11 -14.85 -35.63
C ILE A 355 -22.25 -13.97 -35.13
N ASN A 356 -23.38 -14.60 -34.85
CA ASN A 356 -24.47 -13.93 -34.15
C ASN A 356 -24.15 -13.93 -32.64
N VAL A 357 -24.00 -12.73 -32.07
CA VAL A 357 -23.68 -12.53 -30.67
C VAL A 357 -24.92 -12.11 -29.91
N LYS A 358 -25.26 -12.84 -28.85
CA LYS A 358 -26.39 -12.53 -27.96
C LYS A 358 -26.02 -11.51 -26.90
N ASP A 359 -24.80 -11.62 -26.37
CA ASP A 359 -24.27 -10.73 -25.35
C ASP A 359 -22.76 -10.59 -25.54
N ILE A 360 -22.22 -9.39 -25.29
CA ILE A 360 -20.80 -9.09 -25.46
C ILE A 360 -20.33 -8.13 -24.38
N ASN A 361 -19.20 -8.43 -23.79
CA ASN A 361 -18.57 -7.61 -22.76
C ASN A 361 -17.06 -7.49 -23.06
N VAL A 362 -16.54 -6.28 -22.90
CA VAL A 362 -15.10 -5.99 -23.00
C VAL A 362 -14.62 -5.58 -21.62
N LYS A 363 -13.58 -6.26 -21.14
CA LYS A 363 -12.93 -5.93 -19.88
C LYS A 363 -11.51 -5.47 -20.12
N ASP A 364 -11.13 -4.45 -19.38
CA ASP A 364 -9.74 -4.05 -19.25
C ASP A 364 -8.94 -5.14 -18.58
N ALA A 365 -7.60 -5.11 -18.76
CA ALA A 365 -6.73 -6.00 -18.02
C ALA A 365 -6.94 -5.84 -16.51
N ASP A 366 -7.17 -6.95 -15.84
CA ASP A 366 -7.28 -6.96 -14.39
C ASP A 366 -5.90 -6.67 -13.78
N ILE A 367 -5.84 -5.70 -12.87
CA ILE A 367 -4.59 -5.37 -12.18
C ILE A 367 -4.02 -6.59 -11.45
N GLU A 368 -4.87 -7.51 -11.01
CA GLU A 368 -4.44 -8.77 -10.38
C GLU A 368 -3.62 -9.63 -11.35
N GLU A 369 -4.05 -9.73 -12.60
CA GLU A 369 -3.36 -10.49 -13.63
C GLU A 369 -2.02 -9.84 -14.00
N ILE A 370 -2.00 -8.51 -14.12
CA ILE A 370 -0.78 -7.75 -14.37
C ILE A 370 0.24 -7.98 -13.25
N ILE A 371 -0.17 -7.83 -12.00
CA ILE A 371 0.69 -8.01 -10.83
C ILE A 371 1.17 -9.46 -10.72
N ARG A 372 0.30 -10.44 -10.98
CA ARG A 372 0.66 -11.86 -10.98
C ARG A 372 1.71 -12.19 -12.04
N ARG A 373 1.59 -11.60 -13.22
CA ARG A 373 2.57 -11.71 -14.31
C ARG A 373 3.92 -11.11 -13.91
N LEU A 374 3.94 -9.92 -13.35
CA LEU A 374 5.16 -9.27 -12.87
C LEU A 374 5.91 -10.08 -11.79
N TYR A 375 5.19 -10.79 -10.93
CA TYR A 375 5.83 -11.69 -9.95
C TYR A 375 6.39 -12.96 -10.57
N LYS A 376 5.87 -13.42 -11.72
CA LYS A 376 6.36 -14.63 -12.40
C LYS A 376 7.53 -14.34 -13.33
N GLU A 377 7.44 -13.29 -14.11
CA GLU A 377 8.37 -12.95 -15.20
C GLU A 377 9.47 -11.99 -14.77
N GLY A 378 9.26 -11.26 -13.66
CA GLY A 378 10.11 -10.13 -13.27
C GLY A 378 9.73 -8.86 -14.02
N VAL A 379 10.32 -7.74 -13.59
CA VAL A 379 10.21 -6.44 -14.29
C VAL A 379 11.43 -6.31 -15.19
N GLU A 380 11.23 -6.34 -16.51
CA GLU A 380 12.26 -5.96 -17.48
C GLU A 380 12.40 -4.44 -17.60
#